data_8042187e1f700479cae1003cce0bc354
#
_entry.id   8042187e1f700479cae1003cce0bc354
#
_cell.length_a   1.000
_cell.length_b   1.000
_cell.length_c   1.000
_cell.angle_alpha   90.00
_cell.angle_beta   90.00
_cell.angle_gamma   90.00
#
_symmetry.space_group_name_H-M   'P 1'
#
loop_
_entity.id
_entity.type
_entity.pdbx_description
1 polymer ?
#
loop_
_entity_poly.entity_id
_entity_poly.type
_entity_poly.pdbx_seq_one_letter_code
_entity_poly.pdbx_strand_id
1 'polypeptide(L)'
;MTDPDLPNKAKAEKYGNIKMCIGCLQGCEMPLFFNQEVTCLVNPRVGREYENSMDIVEKAKKVMIVGGGPAGLQAAETAAMIGHNVTVYEAQEEVGGQFRICSLSNW
;
A
#
# COMPACT_ATOMS: atom_id res chain seq x y z
N MET A 1 -8.11 -7.69 6.50
CA MET A 1 -8.34 -6.29 6.08
C MET A 1 -7.03 -5.58 5.76
N THR A 2 -6.21 -5.20 6.74
CA THR A 2 -4.93 -4.52 6.49
C THR A 2 -3.96 -5.39 5.70
N ASP A 3 -3.82 -6.63 6.07
CA ASP A 3 -3.04 -7.65 5.36
C ASP A 3 -3.87 -8.93 5.20
N PRO A 4 -4.45 -9.18 4.03
CA PRO A 4 -5.24 -10.39 3.80
C PRO A 4 -4.40 -11.67 3.82
N ASP A 5 -3.09 -11.56 3.58
CA ASP A 5 -2.15 -12.68 3.55
C ASP A 5 -1.42 -12.91 4.89
N LEU A 6 -1.85 -12.22 5.96
CA LEU A 6 -1.26 -12.34 7.29
C LEU A 6 -1.09 -13.80 7.77
N PRO A 7 -2.10 -14.69 7.64
CA PRO A 7 -1.95 -16.06 8.13
C PRO A 7 -0.84 -16.83 7.40
N ASN A 8 -0.72 -16.67 6.10
CA ASN A 8 0.31 -17.33 5.29
C ASN A 8 1.71 -16.77 5.60
N LYS A 9 1.82 -15.44 5.75
CA LYS A 9 3.08 -14.78 6.14
C LYS A 9 3.53 -15.21 7.52
N ALA A 10 2.62 -15.28 8.48
CA ALA A 10 2.92 -15.74 9.83
C ALA A 10 3.36 -17.22 9.85
N LYS A 11 2.66 -18.09 9.11
CA LYS A 11 3.03 -19.51 8.95
C LYS A 11 4.42 -19.68 8.33
N ALA A 12 4.79 -18.78 7.42
CA ALA A 12 6.10 -18.79 6.75
C ALA A 12 7.18 -18.01 7.53
N GLU A 13 6.90 -17.57 8.78
CA GLU A 13 7.78 -16.78 9.63
C GLU A 13 8.24 -15.43 9.01
N LYS A 14 7.51 -14.92 8.02
CA LYS A 14 7.79 -13.67 7.33
C LYS A 14 7.15 -12.47 8.04
N TYR A 15 7.39 -12.33 9.34
CA TYR A 15 6.74 -11.31 10.17
C TYR A 15 7.01 -9.88 9.71
N GLY A 16 8.22 -9.59 9.21
CA GLY A 16 8.58 -8.28 8.69
C GLY A 16 7.82 -7.85 7.42
N ASN A 17 7.15 -8.80 6.76
CA ASN A 17 6.34 -8.54 5.55
C ASN A 17 4.86 -8.33 5.87
N ILE A 18 4.45 -8.43 7.14
CA ILE A 18 3.07 -8.24 7.56
C ILE A 18 2.75 -6.75 7.61
N LYS A 19 1.74 -6.31 6.87
CA LYS A 19 1.24 -4.93 6.91
C LYS A 19 0.41 -4.72 8.19
N MET A 20 0.99 -4.02 9.17
CA MET A 20 0.36 -3.79 10.47
C MET A 20 -0.75 -2.74 10.37
N CYS A 21 -1.83 -2.94 11.13
CA CYS A 21 -2.87 -1.95 11.29
C CYS A 21 -2.37 -0.78 12.14
N ILE A 22 -2.62 0.45 11.69
CA ILE A 22 -2.24 1.68 12.42
C ILE A 22 -3.33 2.17 13.38
N GLY A 23 -4.43 1.44 13.54
CA GLY A 23 -5.51 1.77 14.47
C GLY A 23 -6.29 3.06 14.16
N CYS A 24 -6.27 3.55 12.91
CA CYS A 24 -6.86 4.84 12.55
C CYS A 24 -8.39 4.87 12.50
N LEU A 25 -9.06 3.73 12.34
CA LEU A 25 -10.52 3.54 12.25
C LEU A 25 -11.24 4.33 11.14
N GLN A 26 -10.53 5.20 10.41
CA GLN A 26 -11.13 6.16 9.46
C GLN A 26 -11.79 5.48 8.26
N GLY A 27 -11.18 4.42 7.73
CA GLY A 27 -11.67 3.75 6.53
C GLY A 27 -12.44 2.47 6.80
N CYS A 28 -12.25 1.84 7.95
CA CYS A 28 -12.89 0.55 8.26
C CYS A 28 -14.12 0.68 9.15
N GLU A 29 -14.08 1.51 10.18
CA GLU A 29 -15.17 1.62 11.15
C GLU A 29 -16.13 2.75 10.81
N MET A 30 -15.61 3.96 10.61
CA MET A 30 -16.47 5.12 10.35
C MET A 30 -17.45 4.95 9.18
N PRO A 31 -17.04 4.45 8.01
CA PRO A 31 -17.96 4.25 6.89
C PRO A 31 -19.13 3.31 7.19
N LEU A 32 -18.96 2.33 8.09
CA LEU A 32 -20.02 1.39 8.46
C LEU A 32 -21.22 2.10 9.08
N PHE A 33 -21.00 3.14 9.89
CA PHE A 33 -22.08 3.90 10.51
C PHE A 33 -22.90 4.71 9.49
N PHE A 34 -22.33 4.96 8.32
CA PHE A 34 -22.98 5.71 7.24
C PHE A 34 -23.37 4.83 6.06
N ASN A 35 -23.36 3.51 6.23
CA ASN A 35 -23.64 2.53 5.16
C ASN A 35 -22.80 2.78 3.89
N GLN A 36 -21.53 3.11 4.06
CA GLN A 36 -20.57 3.37 3.00
C GLN A 36 -19.61 2.19 2.83
N GLU A 37 -18.91 2.15 1.69
CA GLU A 37 -17.89 1.14 1.42
C GLU A 37 -16.71 1.24 2.40
N VAL A 38 -16.27 0.09 2.88
CA VAL A 38 -15.10 -0.03 3.74
C VAL A 38 -13.83 0.19 2.93
N THR A 39 -12.94 1.03 3.44
CA THR A 39 -11.61 1.28 2.89
C THR A 39 -10.53 1.09 3.97
N CYS A 40 -9.27 1.17 3.59
CA CYS A 40 -8.16 1.10 4.55
C CYS A 40 -7.02 2.03 4.11
N LEU A 41 -6.47 2.83 5.04
CA LEU A 41 -5.34 3.72 4.74
C LEU A 41 -4.05 2.96 4.44
N VAL A 42 -3.92 1.73 4.95
CA VAL A 42 -2.73 0.88 4.75
C VAL A 42 -2.89 -0.07 3.57
N ASN A 43 -4.13 -0.51 3.27
CA ASN A 43 -4.42 -1.43 2.19
C ASN A 43 -5.41 -0.82 1.20
N PRO A 44 -4.94 -0.27 0.08
CA PRO A 44 -5.79 0.38 -0.92
C PRO A 44 -6.73 -0.58 -1.65
N ARG A 45 -6.54 -1.90 -1.49
CA ARG A 45 -7.33 -2.94 -2.18
C ARG A 45 -8.50 -3.47 -1.34
N VAL A 46 -8.65 -3.04 -0.11
CA VAL A 46 -9.74 -3.51 0.76
C VAL A 46 -11.11 -3.28 0.11
N GLY A 47 -11.90 -4.34 0.04
CA GLY A 47 -13.23 -4.34 -0.57
C GLY A 47 -13.24 -4.32 -2.11
N ARG A 48 -12.06 -4.27 -2.75
CA ARG A 48 -11.90 -4.21 -4.21
C ARG A 48 -10.92 -5.25 -4.75
N GLU A 49 -10.74 -6.33 -4.02
CA GLU A 49 -9.81 -7.38 -4.37
C GLU A 49 -10.17 -8.04 -5.72
N TYR A 50 -11.46 -8.08 -6.04
CA TYR A 50 -12.00 -8.65 -7.28
C TYR A 50 -11.84 -7.72 -8.49
N GLU A 51 -11.75 -6.39 -8.28
CA GLU A 51 -11.58 -5.40 -9.36
C GLU A 51 -10.13 -5.30 -9.82
N ASN A 52 -9.21 -5.54 -8.90
CA ASN A 52 -7.79 -5.30 -9.09
C ASN A 52 -7.02 -6.63 -9.02
N SER A 53 -7.08 -7.41 -10.11
CA SER A 53 -6.25 -8.61 -10.20
C SER A 53 -4.78 -8.21 -10.09
N MET A 54 -4.01 -9.04 -9.37
CA MET A 54 -2.55 -8.91 -9.29
C MET A 54 -1.86 -9.88 -10.26
N ASP A 55 -2.54 -10.15 -11.39
CA ASP A 55 -2.00 -11.02 -12.41
C ASP A 55 -0.77 -10.40 -13.05
N ILE A 56 0.22 -11.23 -13.27
CA ILE A 56 1.45 -10.79 -13.96
C ILE A 56 1.08 -10.40 -15.39
N VAL A 57 1.53 -9.21 -15.78
CA VAL A 57 1.27 -8.71 -17.14
C VAL A 57 2.02 -9.53 -18.19
N GLU A 58 1.40 -9.77 -19.33
CA GLU A 58 2.04 -10.49 -20.45
C GLU A 58 3.27 -9.73 -20.98
N LYS A 59 3.22 -8.40 -20.95
CA LYS A 59 4.31 -7.55 -21.45
C LYS A 59 4.69 -6.47 -20.41
N ALA A 60 5.90 -6.58 -19.90
CA ALA A 60 6.47 -5.57 -19.01
C ALA A 60 6.60 -4.22 -19.73
N LYS A 61 6.20 -3.14 -19.03
CA LYS A 61 6.39 -1.76 -19.47
C LYS A 61 7.41 -1.07 -18.56
N LYS A 62 8.02 -0.01 -19.07
CA LYS A 62 8.77 0.94 -18.24
C LYS A 62 7.79 1.94 -17.67
N VAL A 63 7.68 1.98 -16.34
CA VAL A 63 6.78 2.88 -15.61
C VAL A 63 7.61 3.91 -14.87
N MET A 64 7.36 5.17 -15.14
CA MET A 64 7.96 6.29 -14.42
C MET A 64 6.94 6.83 -13.42
N ILE A 65 7.36 6.95 -12.16
CA ILE A 65 6.56 7.54 -11.07
C ILE A 65 7.29 8.77 -10.58
N VAL A 66 6.61 9.89 -10.54
CA VAL A 66 7.13 11.16 -10.05
C VAL A 66 6.54 11.45 -8.68
N GLY A 67 7.42 11.50 -7.68
CA GLY A 67 7.09 11.65 -6.26
C GLY A 67 7.14 10.33 -5.49
N GLY A 68 8.07 10.25 -4.53
CA GLY A 68 8.29 9.12 -3.62
C GLY A 68 7.48 9.20 -2.33
N GLY A 69 6.34 9.91 -2.32
CA GLY A 69 5.41 9.89 -1.20
C GLY A 69 4.61 8.57 -1.14
N PRO A 70 3.70 8.41 -0.14
CA PRO A 70 2.98 7.16 0.08
C PRO A 70 2.23 6.66 -1.15
N ALA A 71 1.58 7.55 -1.88
CA ALA A 71 0.83 7.20 -3.09
C ALA A 71 1.76 6.71 -4.22
N GLY A 72 2.89 7.40 -4.43
CA GLY A 72 3.89 7.02 -5.44
C GLY A 72 4.55 5.69 -5.08
N LEU A 73 4.90 5.48 -3.83
CA LEU A 73 5.49 4.22 -3.36
C LEU A 73 4.52 3.05 -3.47
N GLN A 74 3.23 3.26 -3.14
CA GLN A 74 2.20 2.23 -3.32
C GLN A 74 1.97 1.90 -4.81
N ALA A 75 1.97 2.91 -5.69
CA ALA A 75 1.88 2.70 -7.12
C ALA A 75 3.10 1.94 -7.67
N ALA A 76 4.31 2.26 -7.16
CA ALA A 76 5.55 1.57 -7.51
C ALA A 76 5.52 0.10 -7.08
N GLU A 77 5.14 -0.18 -5.82
CA GLU A 77 4.98 -1.53 -5.30
C GLU A 77 4.02 -2.33 -6.18
N THR A 78 2.84 -1.78 -6.45
CA THR A 78 1.80 -2.45 -7.24
C THR A 78 2.28 -2.75 -8.65
N ALA A 79 2.84 -1.76 -9.34
CA ALA A 79 3.32 -1.92 -10.71
C ALA A 79 4.47 -2.94 -10.81
N ALA A 80 5.39 -2.95 -9.84
CA ALA A 80 6.48 -3.92 -9.78
C ALA A 80 5.95 -5.34 -9.49
N MET A 81 4.98 -5.49 -8.58
CA MET A 81 4.37 -6.78 -8.26
C MET A 81 3.68 -7.44 -9.44
N ILE A 82 3.08 -6.68 -10.34
CA ILE A 82 2.45 -7.20 -11.57
C ILE A 82 3.42 -7.35 -12.74
N GLY A 83 4.71 -7.05 -12.55
CA GLY A 83 5.78 -7.38 -13.51
C GLY A 83 6.27 -6.22 -14.38
N HIS A 84 5.98 -4.96 -14.03
CA HIS A 84 6.53 -3.80 -14.73
C HIS A 84 7.93 -3.41 -14.23
N ASN A 85 8.70 -2.74 -15.10
CA ASN A 85 9.97 -2.12 -14.74
C ASN A 85 9.69 -0.70 -14.22
N VAL A 86 9.81 -0.48 -12.91
CA VAL A 86 9.42 0.77 -12.27
C VAL A 86 10.63 1.60 -11.89
N THR A 87 10.57 2.90 -12.17
CA THR A 87 11.52 3.90 -11.69
C THR A 87 10.76 5.00 -10.97
N VAL A 88 11.14 5.27 -9.71
CA VAL A 88 10.58 6.37 -8.92
C VAL A 88 11.56 7.54 -8.93
N TYR A 89 11.07 8.73 -9.24
CA TYR A 89 11.81 9.99 -9.15
C TYR A 89 11.29 10.79 -7.97
N GLU A 90 12.18 11.13 -7.06
CA GLU A 90 11.90 11.93 -5.87
C GLU A 90 12.82 13.16 -5.86
N ALA A 91 12.27 14.32 -5.50
CA ALA A 91 13.02 15.56 -5.43
C ALA A 91 13.83 15.69 -4.12
N GLN A 92 13.41 14.99 -3.08
CA GLN A 92 14.09 14.93 -1.78
C GLN A 92 15.14 13.81 -1.78
N GLU A 93 16.12 13.90 -0.89
CA GLU A 93 17.13 12.84 -0.74
C GLU A 93 16.54 11.50 -0.26
N GLU A 94 15.41 11.56 0.43
CA GLU A 94 14.74 10.39 0.97
C GLU A 94 13.27 10.33 0.56
N VAL A 95 12.79 9.13 0.31
CA VAL A 95 11.38 8.86 0.00
C VAL A 95 10.52 8.87 1.27
N GLY A 96 9.18 8.91 1.10
CA GLY A 96 8.20 8.86 2.19
C GLY A 96 7.37 10.13 2.32
N GLY A 97 7.84 11.26 1.78
CA GLY A 97 7.10 12.52 1.79
C GLY A 97 6.68 12.94 3.20
N GLN A 98 5.43 13.39 3.36
CA GLN A 98 4.91 13.86 4.66
C GLN A 98 4.89 12.78 5.75
N PHE A 99 4.76 11.51 5.42
CA PHE A 99 4.81 10.44 6.42
C PHE A 99 6.14 10.35 7.16
N ARG A 100 7.23 10.66 6.47
CA ARG A 100 8.54 10.73 7.09
C ARG A 100 8.59 11.81 8.17
N ILE A 101 7.99 12.98 7.92
CA ILE A 101 7.94 14.08 8.90
C ILE A 101 7.11 13.64 10.12
N CYS A 102 5.96 13.01 9.89
CA CYS A 102 5.11 12.50 10.98
C CYS A 102 5.80 11.43 11.83
N SER A 103 6.66 10.59 11.24
CA SER A 103 7.39 9.55 11.98
C SER A 103 8.50 10.08 12.87
N LEU A 104 8.95 11.32 12.66
CA LEU A 104 9.99 11.98 13.46
C LEU A 104 9.40 12.71 14.68
N SER A 105 8.07 12.91 14.73
CA SER A 105 7.41 13.50 15.89
C SER A 105 7.26 12.44 17.00
N ASN A 106 8.02 12.61 18.08
CA ASN A 106 7.80 11.84 19.31
C ASN A 106 6.48 12.31 19.94
N TRP A 107 5.45 11.47 19.89
CA TRP A 107 4.21 11.61 20.63
C TRP A 107 4.36 10.97 22.01
#